data_6626d200da689f1ce811980eef1f1d99
#
_entry.id   6626d200da689f1ce811980eef1f1d99
#
_cell.length_a   1.000
_cell.length_b   1.000
_cell.length_c   1.000
_cell.angle_alpha   90.00
_cell.angle_beta   90.00
_cell.angle_gamma   90.00
#
_symmetry.space_group_name_H-M   'P 1'
#
loop_
_entity.id
_entity.type
_entity.pdbx_description
1 polymer ?
#
loop_
_entity_poly.entity_id
_entity_poly.type
_entity_poly.pdbx_seq_one_letter_code
_entity_poly.pdbx_strand_id
1 'polypeptide(L)'
;GAYRGYGATQGLFAVESAVNELANILGMDPFKIREMNITHEGEIMPAYYGQLNTSCALDRCLARVHDMIDWDNKYPCRDMGNGKIRGRHGHGDAGLGHHEHGRRQCDAQGQR
;
A
#
# COMPACT_ATOMS: atom_id res chain seq x y z
N GLY A 1 13.00 21.74 11.74
CA GLY A 1 13.68 21.36 12.98
C GLY A 1 13.53 19.89 13.32
N ALA A 2 14.31 19.45 14.29
CA ALA A 2 14.32 18.07 14.78
C ALA A 2 13.08 17.81 15.68
N TYR A 3 12.01 17.35 15.08
CA TYR A 3 10.80 16.98 15.81
C TYR A 3 10.21 15.71 15.20
N ARG A 4 10.08 14.66 16.01
CA ARG A 4 9.45 13.38 15.67
C ARG A 4 9.78 12.89 14.25
N GLY A 5 11.04 12.53 13.99
CA GLY A 5 11.48 11.95 12.72
C GLY A 5 12.03 12.95 11.70
N TYR A 6 12.34 14.19 12.05
CA TYR A 6 13.02 15.18 11.21
C TYR A 6 12.35 15.49 9.86
N GLY A 7 11.05 15.28 9.75
CA GLY A 7 10.33 15.41 8.49
C GLY A 7 10.33 14.15 7.62
N ALA A 8 10.97 13.08 8.03
CA ALA A 8 10.94 11.81 7.32
C ALA A 8 9.52 11.24 7.20
N THR A 9 8.68 11.47 8.20
CA THR A 9 7.28 11.03 8.20
C THR A 9 6.48 11.65 7.06
N GLN A 10 6.67 12.93 6.78
CA GLN A 10 6.01 13.62 5.67
C GLN A 10 6.53 13.11 4.32
N GLY A 11 7.85 12.94 4.21
CA GLY A 11 8.46 12.39 3.01
C GLY A 11 8.00 10.96 2.72
N LEU A 12 7.99 10.11 3.74
CA LEU A 12 7.50 8.73 3.61
C LEU A 12 6.02 8.68 3.24
N PHE A 13 5.19 9.54 3.84
CA PHE A 13 3.79 9.62 3.46
C PHE A 13 3.62 9.98 1.98
N ALA A 14 4.36 10.96 1.48
CA ALA A 14 4.31 11.36 0.08
C ALA A 14 4.75 10.21 -0.85
N VAL A 15 5.84 9.52 -0.52
CA VAL A 15 6.35 8.38 -1.31
C VAL A 15 5.33 7.23 -1.33
N GLU A 16 4.83 6.84 -0.16
CA GLU A 16 3.85 5.76 -0.04
C GLU A 16 2.56 6.08 -0.77
N SER A 17 2.18 7.37 -0.76
CA SER A 17 1.05 7.89 -1.52
C SER A 17 1.25 7.73 -3.03
N ALA A 18 2.39 8.14 -3.52
CA ALA A 18 2.73 8.02 -4.94
C ALA A 18 2.82 6.55 -5.40
N VAL A 19 3.35 5.67 -4.54
CA VAL A 19 3.41 4.22 -4.85
C VAL A 19 2.02 3.62 -4.99
N ASN A 20 1.07 4.00 -4.14
CA ASN A 20 -0.29 3.50 -4.28
C ASN A 20 -1.00 4.05 -5.53
N GLU A 21 -0.78 5.33 -5.84
CA GLU A 21 -1.32 5.93 -7.05
C GLU A 21 -0.75 5.26 -8.30
N LEU A 22 0.56 4.98 -8.31
CA LEU A 22 1.22 4.22 -9.36
C LEU A 22 0.63 2.81 -9.49
N ALA A 23 0.43 2.10 -8.38
CA ALA A 23 -0.21 0.79 -8.38
C ALA A 23 -1.61 0.84 -9.01
N ASN A 24 -2.39 1.87 -8.68
CA ASN A 24 -3.71 2.11 -9.25
C ASN A 24 -3.66 2.34 -10.78
N ILE A 25 -2.73 3.16 -11.25
CA ILE A 25 -2.53 3.45 -12.68
C ILE A 25 -2.14 2.18 -13.44
N LEU A 26 -1.29 1.35 -12.84
CA LEU A 26 -0.83 0.08 -13.42
C LEU A 26 -1.86 -1.06 -13.30
N GLY A 27 -2.96 -0.86 -12.59
CA GLY A 27 -3.91 -1.92 -12.28
C GLY A 27 -3.32 -3.03 -11.41
N MET A 28 -2.31 -2.70 -10.60
CA MET A 28 -1.63 -3.62 -9.70
C MET A 28 -2.12 -3.49 -8.27
N ASP A 29 -2.04 -4.59 -7.53
CA ASP A 29 -2.23 -4.55 -6.09
C ASP A 29 -1.11 -3.73 -5.42
N PRO A 30 -1.43 -2.71 -4.61
CA PRO A 30 -0.43 -1.92 -3.90
C PRO A 30 0.41 -2.71 -2.89
N PHE A 31 -0.06 -3.86 -2.45
CA PHE A 31 0.75 -4.81 -1.71
C PHE A 31 1.80 -5.45 -2.62
N LYS A 32 1.38 -5.94 -3.78
CA LYS A 32 2.26 -6.63 -4.73
C LYS A 32 3.38 -5.75 -5.27
N ILE A 33 3.08 -4.49 -5.58
CA ILE A 33 4.13 -3.56 -6.03
C ILE A 33 5.20 -3.33 -4.96
N ARG A 34 4.82 -3.34 -3.68
CA ARG A 34 5.79 -3.25 -2.58
C ARG A 34 6.60 -4.53 -2.41
N GLU A 35 5.94 -5.67 -2.43
CA GLU A 35 6.61 -6.97 -2.36
C GLU A 35 7.71 -7.12 -3.43
N MET A 36 7.46 -6.63 -4.63
CA MET A 36 8.42 -6.67 -5.74
C MET A 36 9.58 -5.69 -5.58
N ASN A 37 9.47 -4.69 -4.73
CA ASN A 37 10.42 -3.59 -4.63
C ASN A 37 11.10 -3.49 -3.25
N ILE A 38 10.78 -4.35 -2.31
CA ILE A 38 11.51 -4.40 -1.03
C ILE A 38 12.88 -5.04 -1.21
N THR A 39 13.83 -4.58 -0.41
CA THR A 39 15.16 -5.17 -0.34
C THR A 39 15.15 -6.34 0.64
N HIS A 40 15.80 -7.43 0.27
CA HIS A 40 15.94 -8.62 1.10
C HIS A 40 17.28 -8.67 1.82
N GLU A 41 17.36 -9.53 2.81
CA GLU A 41 18.64 -9.84 3.48
C GLU A 41 19.62 -10.46 2.47
N GLY A 42 20.86 -9.99 2.48
CA GLY A 42 21.88 -10.42 1.54
C GLY A 42 21.94 -9.64 0.23
N GLU A 43 21.00 -8.74 -0.03
CA GLU A 43 21.03 -7.88 -1.21
C GLU A 43 21.89 -6.64 -1.01
N ILE A 44 22.39 -6.13 -2.12
CA ILE A 44 23.12 -4.86 -2.13
C ILE A 44 22.13 -3.70 -2.21
N MET A 45 22.29 -2.72 -1.34
CA MET A 45 21.48 -1.50 -1.32
C MET A 45 22.18 -0.38 -2.12
N PRO A 46 21.77 -0.13 -3.38
CA PRO A 46 22.45 0.88 -4.23
C PRO A 46 22.36 2.29 -3.65
N ALA A 47 21.25 2.63 -3.02
CA ALA A 47 21.02 3.93 -2.41
C ALA A 47 21.92 4.21 -1.19
N TYR A 48 22.54 3.18 -0.63
CA TYR A 48 23.45 3.25 0.52
C TYR A 48 24.87 2.87 0.13
N TYR A 49 25.37 3.45 -0.93
CA TYR A 49 26.76 3.26 -1.41
C TYR A 49 27.12 1.81 -1.72
N GLY A 50 26.15 1.00 -2.12
CA GLY A 50 26.39 -0.40 -2.42
C GLY A 50 26.68 -1.28 -1.20
N GLN A 51 26.24 -0.89 -0.02
CA GLN A 51 26.38 -1.69 1.20
C GLN A 51 25.48 -2.92 1.16
N LEU A 52 25.99 -4.01 1.70
CA LEU A 52 25.23 -5.25 1.88
C LEU A 52 24.17 -5.08 2.97
N ASN A 53 22.95 -5.47 2.67
CA ASN A 53 21.87 -5.54 3.66
C ASN A 53 22.05 -6.80 4.52
N THR A 54 22.66 -6.64 5.67
CA THR A 54 23.02 -7.76 6.55
C THR A 54 21.88 -8.24 7.45
N SER A 55 20.79 -7.47 7.53
CA SER A 55 19.63 -7.81 8.35
C SER A 55 18.39 -7.13 7.80
N CYS A 56 17.41 -7.91 7.35
CA CYS A 56 16.15 -7.41 6.85
C CYS A 56 15.02 -8.42 7.12
N ALA A 57 13.88 -7.92 7.53
CA ALA A 57 12.68 -8.72 7.75
C ALA A 57 11.44 -8.07 7.13
N LEU A 58 11.62 -7.15 6.17
CA LEU A 58 10.51 -6.42 5.55
C LEU A 58 9.55 -7.36 4.82
N ASP A 59 10.06 -8.38 4.15
CA ASP A 59 9.28 -9.44 3.50
C ASP A 59 8.36 -10.15 4.51
N ARG A 60 8.92 -10.58 5.63
CA ARG A 60 8.17 -11.25 6.71
C ARG A 60 7.16 -10.32 7.38
N CYS A 61 7.54 -9.06 7.60
CA CYS A 61 6.62 -8.04 8.13
C CYS A 61 5.45 -7.79 7.18
N LEU A 62 5.74 -7.67 5.89
CA LEU A 62 4.75 -7.44 4.86
C LEU A 62 3.76 -8.62 4.79
N ALA A 63 4.27 -9.85 4.71
CA ALA A 63 3.45 -11.06 4.71
C ALA A 63 2.58 -11.15 5.99
N ARG A 64 3.16 -10.86 7.15
CA ARG A 64 2.42 -10.89 8.41
C ARG A 64 1.29 -9.87 8.47
N VAL A 65 1.53 -8.66 7.99
CA VAL A 65 0.48 -7.62 7.92
C VAL A 65 -0.61 -8.01 6.94
N HIS A 66 -0.24 -8.56 5.79
CA HIS A 66 -1.17 -9.08 4.79
C HIS A 66 -2.17 -10.07 5.41
N ASP A 67 -1.65 -11.07 6.12
CA ASP A 67 -2.47 -12.08 6.80
C ASP A 67 -3.34 -11.47 7.91
N MET A 68 -2.73 -10.65 8.77
CA MET A 68 -3.44 -10.05 9.92
C MET A 68 -4.63 -9.19 9.53
N ILE A 69 -4.53 -8.47 8.42
CA ILE A 69 -5.63 -7.62 7.94
C ILE A 69 -6.57 -8.36 6.98
N ASP A 70 -6.25 -9.63 6.65
CA ASP A 70 -7.04 -10.43 5.72
C ASP A 70 -7.20 -9.73 4.37
N TRP A 71 -6.03 -9.39 3.77
CA TRP A 71 -5.94 -8.54 2.59
C TRP A 71 -6.73 -9.07 1.41
N ASP A 72 -6.52 -10.33 1.04
CA ASP A 72 -7.13 -10.95 -0.14
C ASP A 72 -8.66 -10.90 -0.14
N ASN A 73 -9.26 -10.99 1.06
CA ASN A 73 -10.70 -10.93 1.20
C ASN A 73 -11.26 -9.50 1.35
N LYS A 74 -10.39 -8.52 1.56
CA LYS A 74 -10.83 -7.15 1.87
C LYS A 74 -10.38 -6.12 0.84
N TYR A 75 -9.45 -6.46 -0.02
CA TYR A 75 -8.99 -5.58 -1.08
C TYR A 75 -9.71 -5.92 -2.39
N PRO A 76 -10.07 -4.95 -3.23
CA PRO A 76 -9.97 -3.49 -3.02
C PRO A 76 -11.07 -2.93 -2.13
N CYS A 77 -12.13 -3.65 -1.91
CA CYS A 77 -13.24 -3.23 -1.06
C CYS A 77 -13.98 -4.42 -0.47
N ARG A 78 -14.70 -4.17 0.62
CA ARG A 78 -15.52 -5.16 1.29
C ARG A 78 -16.94 -4.65 1.44
N ASP A 79 -17.92 -5.46 1.04
CA ASP A 79 -19.30 -5.23 1.42
C ASP A 79 -19.50 -5.54 2.92
N MET A 80 -20.06 -4.59 3.64
CA MET A 80 -20.34 -4.71 5.07
C MET A 80 -21.74 -5.28 5.34
N GLY A 81 -22.49 -5.66 4.30
CA GLY A 81 -23.77 -6.35 4.40
C GLY A 81 -24.92 -5.44 4.78
N ASN A 82 -24.91 -4.20 4.78
CA ASN A 82 -26.03 -3.30 5.09
C ASN A 82 -26.12 -2.11 4.13
N GLY A 83 -25.75 -2.34 2.87
CA GLY A 83 -25.65 -1.30 1.85
C GLY A 83 -24.45 -0.38 2.03
N LYS A 84 -23.52 -0.73 2.93
CA LYS A 84 -22.28 0.00 3.14
C LYS A 84 -21.12 -0.79 2.55
N ILE A 85 -20.35 -0.14 1.71
CA ILE A 85 -19.11 -0.67 1.16
C ILE A 85 -17.95 0.03 1.88
N ARG A 86 -17.08 -0.75 2.47
CA ARG A 86 -15.83 -0.24 3.03
C ARG A 86 -14.76 -0.36 1.97
N GLY A 87 -14.49 0.73 1.28
CA GLY A 87 -13.35 0.86 0.39
C GLY A 87 -12.06 0.96 1.18
N ARG A 88 -11.00 0.38 0.63
CA ARG A 88 -9.65 0.60 1.11
C ARG A 88 -8.98 1.56 0.18
N HIS A 89 -9.14 2.80 0.46
CA HIS A 89 -8.20 3.78 -0.01
C HIS A 89 -7.14 3.93 1.08
N GLY A 90 -6.00 3.38 0.86
CA GLY A 90 -4.82 3.73 1.61
C GLY A 90 -4.34 5.13 1.25
N HIS A 91 -5.21 5.97 0.78
CA HIS A 91 -4.88 7.28 0.34
C HIS A 91 -5.89 8.19 0.76
N GLY A 92 -5.44 9.06 1.43
CA GLY A 92 -5.80 10.40 1.49
C GLY A 92 -6.35 11.05 0.21
N ASP A 93 -7.43 10.58 -0.30
CA ASP A 93 -8.45 11.47 -0.82
C ASP A 93 -9.03 12.20 0.39
N ALA A 94 -8.13 12.90 1.08
CA ALA A 94 -8.50 13.89 2.05
C ALA A 94 -9.24 14.98 1.28
N GLY A 95 -10.49 14.70 0.99
CA GLY A 95 -11.45 15.74 0.90
C GLY A 95 -11.75 16.34 -0.45
N LEU A 96 -11.77 15.62 -1.55
CA LEU A 96 -12.52 16.11 -2.72
C LEU A 96 -13.18 14.93 -3.47
N GLY A 97 -14.36 14.57 -3.03
CA GLY A 97 -15.46 14.16 -3.88
C GLY A 97 -15.29 13.06 -4.91
N HIS A 98 -14.72 11.89 -4.58
CA HIS A 98 -14.80 10.77 -5.50
C HIS A 98 -15.33 9.49 -4.84
N HIS A 99 -16.53 9.58 -4.25
CA HIS A 99 -17.32 8.41 -3.87
C HIS A 99 -17.73 7.52 -5.04
N GLU A 100 -17.61 8.00 -6.27
CA GLU A 100 -18.02 7.26 -7.46
C GLU A 100 -16.97 6.26 -8.00
N HIS A 101 -15.69 6.51 -7.78
CA HIS A 101 -14.64 5.63 -8.33
C HIS A 101 -14.55 4.32 -7.58
N GLY A 102 -14.68 4.34 -6.26
CA GLY A 102 -14.68 3.13 -5.44
C GLY A 102 -15.87 2.21 -5.72
N ARG A 103 -17.06 2.78 -5.97
CA ARG A 103 -18.25 2.00 -6.33
C ARG A 103 -18.08 1.26 -7.66
N ARG A 104 -17.57 1.93 -8.68
CA ARG A 104 -17.40 1.32 -10.01
C ARG A 104 -16.41 0.17 -10.01
N GLN A 105 -15.37 0.23 -9.19
CA GLN A 105 -14.38 -0.85 -9.10
C GLN A 105 -14.92 -2.06 -8.33
N CYS A 106 -15.74 -1.84 -7.30
CA CYS A 106 -16.41 -2.92 -6.59
C CYS A 106 -17.48 -3.61 -7.46
N ASP A 107 -18.26 -2.83 -8.22
CA ASP A 107 -19.30 -3.34 -9.10
C ASP A 107 -18.73 -4.16 -10.27
N ALA A 108 -17.58 -3.77 -10.80
CA ALA A 108 -16.90 -4.48 -11.89
C ALA A 108 -16.30 -5.84 -11.46
N GLN A 109 -15.96 -6.02 -10.20
CA GLN A 109 -15.37 -7.25 -9.66
C GLN A 109 -16.43 -8.19 -9.05
N GLY A 110 -17.58 -7.68 -8.69
CA GLY A 110 -18.70 -8.45 -8.14
C GLY A 110 -19.50 -9.26 -9.19
N GLN A 111 -19.12 -9.21 -10.46
CA GLN A 111 -19.79 -9.92 -11.55
C GLN A 111 -18.94 -11.06 -12.15
N ARG A 112 -18.02 -11.64 -11.38
CA ARG A 112 -17.29 -12.85 -11.82
C ARG A 112 -17.69 -14.05 -11.01
#